data_a800ae10b332aa19ff65bc5e14790647
#
_entry.id   a800ae10b332aa19ff65bc5e14790647
#
_cell.length_a   1.000
_cell.length_b   1.000
_cell.length_c   1.000
_cell.angle_alpha   90.00
_cell.angle_beta   90.00
_cell.angle_gamma   90.00
#
_symmetry.space_group_name_H-M   'P 1'
#
loop_
_entity.id
_entity.type
_entity.pdbx_description
1 polymer ?
#
loop_
_entity_poly.entity_id
_entity_poly.type
_entity_poly.pdbx_seq_one_letter_code
_entity_poly.pdbx_strand_id
1 'polypeptide(L)'
;MDVSLIEKRLLSHPGATKALHESWGWMVYWVGGKQFACEFIAAPDAKPPYAGRHLLSLKCDPDRIRELRAEFPDAVLPGYYSDGRTWISVDVDQAGMPGGPSEELALDLCDMSYRLVFSKLTKRMQREIAETS
;
A
#
# COMPACT_ATOMS: atom_id res chain seq x y z
N MET A 1 2.65 0.60 13.70
CA MET A 1 1.18 0.38 13.78
C MET A 1 0.88 -1.10 13.60
N ASP A 2 -0.23 -1.55 14.12
CA ASP A 2 -0.64 -2.95 14.03
C ASP A 2 -1.06 -3.29 12.59
N VAL A 3 -0.42 -4.28 12.00
CA VAL A 3 -0.68 -4.70 10.62
C VAL A 3 -2.11 -5.24 10.44
N SER A 4 -2.74 -5.75 11.51
CA SER A 4 -4.12 -6.23 11.42
C SER A 4 -5.12 -5.10 11.12
N LEU A 5 -4.85 -3.88 11.56
CA LEU A 5 -5.66 -2.71 11.22
C LEU A 5 -5.56 -2.37 9.74
N ILE A 6 -4.35 -2.49 9.20
CA ILE A 6 -4.10 -2.28 7.76
C ILE A 6 -4.85 -3.33 6.95
N GLU A 7 -4.69 -4.59 7.30
CA GLU A 7 -5.36 -5.70 6.60
C GLU A 7 -6.88 -5.53 6.62
N LYS A 8 -7.43 -5.21 7.78
CA LYS A 8 -8.88 -5.00 7.91
C LYS A 8 -9.36 -3.89 7.00
N ARG A 9 -8.64 -2.77 6.95
CA ARG A 9 -9.00 -1.64 6.09
C ARG A 9 -8.90 -2.01 4.61
N LEU A 10 -7.83 -2.66 4.20
CA LEU A 10 -7.64 -3.07 2.81
C LEU A 10 -8.75 -4.03 2.35
N LEU A 11 -9.10 -4.99 3.19
CA LEU A 11 -10.14 -5.98 2.86
C LEU A 11 -11.55 -5.45 3.03
N SER A 12 -11.74 -4.27 3.62
CA SER A 12 -13.07 -3.66 3.76
C SER A 12 -13.62 -3.12 2.44
N HIS A 13 -12.76 -2.96 1.44
CA HIS A 13 -13.17 -2.43 0.14
C HIS A 13 -13.84 -3.49 -0.72
N PRO A 14 -14.84 -3.10 -1.53
CA PRO A 14 -15.55 -4.05 -2.39
C PRO A 14 -14.62 -4.81 -3.34
N GLY A 15 -14.77 -6.13 -3.38
CA GLY A 15 -13.98 -6.98 -4.27
C GLY A 15 -12.52 -7.17 -3.89
N ALA A 16 -12.07 -6.60 -2.77
CA ALA A 16 -10.70 -6.74 -2.33
C ALA A 16 -10.43 -8.16 -1.82
N THR A 17 -9.32 -8.74 -2.26
CA THR A 17 -8.86 -10.06 -1.82
C THR A 17 -7.38 -9.98 -1.48
N LYS A 18 -6.87 -10.97 -0.75
CA LYS A 18 -5.45 -11.07 -0.46
C LYS A 18 -4.93 -12.47 -0.79
N ALA A 19 -3.64 -12.55 -1.14
CA ALA A 19 -2.96 -13.81 -1.36
C ALA A 19 -1.49 -13.66 -1.01
N LEU A 20 -0.92 -14.68 -0.37
CA LEU A 20 0.50 -14.71 -0.08
C LEU A 20 1.28 -15.06 -1.36
N HIS A 21 2.26 -14.23 -1.71
CA HIS A 21 3.22 -14.56 -2.76
C HIS A 21 4.32 -15.40 -2.12
N GLU A 22 4.19 -16.71 -2.21
CA GLU A 22 5.03 -17.66 -1.45
C GLU A 22 6.53 -17.48 -1.71
N SER A 23 6.93 -17.24 -2.97
CA SER A 23 8.35 -17.08 -3.32
C SER A 23 8.99 -15.87 -2.65
N TRP A 24 8.22 -14.80 -2.41
CA TRP A 24 8.73 -13.56 -1.83
C TRP A 24 8.34 -13.36 -0.37
N GLY A 25 7.36 -14.13 0.11
CA GLY A 25 6.80 -13.91 1.46
C GLY A 25 5.98 -12.64 1.57
N TRP A 26 5.48 -12.11 0.45
CA TRP A 26 4.72 -10.86 0.43
C TRP A 26 3.23 -11.15 0.47
N MET A 27 2.50 -10.45 1.33
CA MET A 27 1.04 -10.46 1.30
C MET A 27 0.57 -9.43 0.28
N VAL A 28 -0.10 -9.89 -0.77
CA VAL A 28 -0.53 -9.02 -1.88
C VAL A 28 -2.04 -8.89 -1.87
N TYR A 29 -2.52 -7.65 -2.07
CA TYR A 29 -3.95 -7.32 -2.09
C TYR A 29 -4.37 -6.94 -3.51
N TRP A 30 -5.49 -7.51 -3.94
CA TRP A 30 -5.96 -7.45 -5.32
C TRP A 30 -7.38 -6.90 -5.39
N VAL A 31 -7.68 -6.21 -6.49
CA VAL A 31 -9.06 -5.85 -6.89
C VAL A 31 -9.16 -5.93 -8.41
N GLY A 32 -10.15 -6.69 -8.89
CA GLY A 32 -10.35 -6.84 -10.34
C GLY A 32 -9.14 -7.39 -11.08
N GLY A 33 -8.36 -8.25 -10.44
CA GLY A 33 -7.15 -8.82 -11.02
C GLY A 33 -5.93 -7.90 -11.01
N LYS A 34 -6.04 -6.72 -10.39
CA LYS A 34 -4.92 -5.78 -10.27
C LYS A 34 -4.48 -5.62 -8.82
N GLN A 35 -3.17 -5.59 -8.61
CA GLN A 35 -2.59 -5.37 -7.29
C GLN A 35 -2.79 -3.91 -6.87
N PHE A 36 -3.26 -3.69 -5.63
CA PHE A 36 -3.37 -2.33 -5.11
C PHE A 36 -2.60 -2.13 -3.80
N ALA A 37 -2.12 -3.20 -3.18
CA ALA A 37 -1.27 -3.07 -2.00
C ALA A 37 -0.42 -4.33 -1.84
N CYS A 38 0.73 -4.19 -1.19
CA CYS A 38 1.44 -5.36 -0.67
C CYS A 38 2.13 -5.00 0.64
N GLU A 39 2.21 -5.98 1.53
CA GLU A 39 2.81 -5.84 2.85
C GLU A 39 3.86 -6.92 3.02
N PHE A 40 5.05 -6.53 3.50
CA PHE A 40 6.20 -7.44 3.57
C PHE A 40 7.29 -6.88 4.47
N ILE A 41 8.21 -7.75 4.86
CA ILE A 41 9.45 -7.34 5.54
C ILE A 41 10.56 -7.47 4.50
N ALA A 42 11.23 -6.35 4.18
CA ALA A 42 12.33 -6.36 3.23
C ALA A 42 13.49 -7.17 3.79
N ALA A 43 14.20 -7.90 2.89
CA ALA A 43 15.31 -8.74 3.31
C ALA A 43 16.40 -7.92 4.03
N PRO A 44 17.14 -8.53 4.98
CA PRO A 44 18.21 -7.81 5.68
C PRO A 44 19.31 -7.30 4.76
N ASP A 45 19.49 -7.91 3.60
CA ASP A 45 20.48 -7.53 2.60
C ASP A 45 19.88 -6.71 1.45
N ALA A 46 18.61 -6.27 1.57
CA ALA A 46 18.01 -5.39 0.58
C ALA A 46 18.77 -4.06 0.53
N LYS A 47 18.68 -3.38 -0.62
CA LYS A 47 19.38 -2.08 -0.77
C LYS A 47 18.85 -1.06 0.24
N PRO A 48 19.72 -0.15 0.71
CA PRO A 48 19.25 0.98 1.52
C PRO A 48 18.28 1.85 0.72
N PRO A 49 17.25 2.45 1.36
CA PRO A 49 16.94 2.42 2.80
C PRO A 49 15.98 1.31 3.23
N TYR A 50 15.74 0.30 2.42
CA TYR A 50 14.66 -0.68 2.64
C TYR A 50 15.01 -1.83 3.58
N ALA A 51 16.30 -2.18 3.70
CA ALA A 51 16.75 -3.40 4.37
C ALA A 51 16.11 -3.61 5.75
N GLY A 52 15.52 -4.78 5.97
CA GLY A 52 14.95 -5.20 7.24
C GLY A 52 13.68 -4.48 7.68
N ARG A 53 13.16 -3.55 6.88
CA ARG A 53 11.99 -2.75 7.27
C ARG A 53 10.68 -3.46 6.95
N HIS A 54 9.68 -3.23 7.79
CA HIS A 54 8.32 -3.70 7.54
C HIS A 54 7.60 -2.64 6.72
N LEU A 55 7.29 -2.96 5.47
CA LEU A 55 6.81 -2.00 4.49
C LEU A 55 5.41 -2.34 3.98
N LEU A 56 4.64 -1.30 3.70
CA LEU A 56 3.36 -1.37 3.04
C LEU A 56 3.46 -0.54 1.76
N SER A 57 3.40 -1.21 0.60
CA SER A 57 3.47 -0.53 -0.69
C SER A 57 2.07 -0.24 -1.21
N LEU A 58 1.85 1.01 -1.61
CA LEU A 58 0.56 1.53 -2.03
C LEU A 58 0.69 2.38 -3.30
N LYS A 59 -0.33 2.33 -4.14
CA LYS A 59 -0.43 3.22 -5.30
C LYS A 59 -0.71 4.64 -4.82
N CYS A 60 -0.08 5.63 -5.46
CA CYS A 60 -0.22 7.02 -5.04
C CYS A 60 0.00 7.97 -6.21
N ASP A 61 -0.70 9.11 -6.21
CA ASP A 61 -0.49 10.15 -7.23
C ASP A 61 0.90 10.78 -7.06
N PRO A 62 1.58 11.15 -8.17
CA PRO A 62 2.92 11.74 -8.11
C PRO A 62 3.02 13.00 -7.23
N ASP A 63 2.03 13.90 -7.29
CA ASP A 63 2.03 15.11 -6.46
C ASP A 63 1.94 14.77 -4.98
N ARG A 64 1.08 13.81 -4.64
CA ARG A 64 0.91 13.36 -3.27
C ARG A 64 2.17 12.66 -2.76
N ILE A 65 2.85 11.91 -3.62
CA ILE A 65 4.13 11.25 -3.25
C ILE A 65 5.15 12.30 -2.82
N ARG A 66 5.29 13.39 -3.57
CA ARG A 66 6.22 14.46 -3.23
C ARG A 66 5.91 15.07 -1.87
N GLU A 67 4.63 15.35 -1.60
CA GLU A 67 4.19 15.90 -0.32
C GLU A 67 4.49 14.96 0.84
N LEU A 68 4.12 13.69 0.70
CA LEU A 68 4.32 12.68 1.75
C LEU A 68 5.79 12.44 2.04
N ARG A 69 6.62 12.36 1.01
CA ARG A 69 8.05 12.14 1.18
C ARG A 69 8.76 13.35 1.78
N ALA A 70 8.28 14.56 1.49
CA ALA A 70 8.82 15.76 2.12
C ALA A 70 8.43 15.84 3.60
N GLU A 71 7.21 15.44 3.94
CA GLU A 71 6.72 15.48 5.31
C GLU A 71 7.26 14.33 6.17
N PHE A 72 7.39 13.13 5.59
CA PHE A 72 7.83 11.92 6.30
C PHE A 72 9.02 11.26 5.59
N PRO A 73 10.19 11.93 5.53
CA PRO A 73 11.28 11.45 4.69
C PRO A 73 11.83 10.07 5.05
N ASP A 74 11.73 9.67 6.32
CA ASP A 74 12.22 8.37 6.77
C ASP A 74 11.13 7.29 6.77
N ALA A 75 9.86 7.69 6.84
CA ALA A 75 8.73 6.75 6.96
C ALA A 75 8.05 6.47 5.62
N VAL A 76 8.12 7.39 4.67
CA VAL A 76 7.53 7.22 3.34
C VAL A 76 8.65 7.22 2.30
N LEU A 77 8.84 6.06 1.67
CA LEU A 77 9.93 5.81 0.72
C LEU A 77 9.36 5.65 -0.69
N PRO A 78 10.20 5.78 -1.74
CA PRO A 78 9.78 5.38 -3.08
C PRO A 78 9.35 3.92 -3.07
N GLY A 79 8.38 3.55 -3.92
CA GLY A 79 7.89 2.18 -3.97
C GLY A 79 8.99 1.15 -4.19
N TYR A 80 9.05 0.15 -3.33
CA TYR A 80 10.04 -0.93 -3.39
C TYR A 80 9.70 -1.89 -4.52
N TYR A 81 10.64 -2.12 -5.43
CA TYR A 81 10.45 -2.94 -6.64
C TYR A 81 9.25 -2.50 -7.49
N SER A 82 8.97 -1.20 -7.52
CA SER A 82 7.88 -0.66 -8.31
C SER A 82 8.24 0.74 -8.82
N ASP A 83 7.36 1.31 -9.65
CA ASP A 83 7.57 2.65 -10.18
C ASP A 83 7.40 3.68 -9.06
N GLY A 84 8.51 4.28 -8.63
CA GLY A 84 8.51 5.29 -7.56
C GLY A 84 7.78 6.57 -7.88
N ARG A 85 7.31 6.76 -9.12
CA ARG A 85 6.48 7.91 -9.50
C ARG A 85 5.01 7.68 -9.21
N THR A 86 4.59 6.43 -9.03
CA THR A 86 3.19 6.07 -8.82
C THR A 86 2.98 5.12 -7.64
N TRP A 87 4.04 4.75 -6.93
CA TRP A 87 3.99 3.88 -5.76
C TRP A 87 4.84 4.44 -4.63
N ILE A 88 4.37 4.23 -3.41
CA ILE A 88 5.13 4.52 -2.18
C ILE A 88 5.27 3.25 -1.36
N SER A 89 6.27 3.21 -0.50
CA SER A 89 6.42 2.17 0.54
C SER A 89 6.45 2.86 1.89
N VAL A 90 5.43 2.60 2.71
CA VAL A 90 5.26 3.20 4.03
C VAL A 90 5.84 2.25 5.06
N ASP A 91 6.67 2.76 5.97
CA ASP A 91 7.21 1.98 7.08
C ASP A 91 6.12 1.78 8.13
N VAL A 92 5.67 0.53 8.28
CA VAL A 92 4.57 0.16 9.18
C VAL A 92 4.95 0.45 10.64
N ASP A 93 6.21 0.23 11.02
CA ASP A 93 6.66 0.45 12.39
C ASP A 93 6.70 1.93 12.75
N GLN A 94 6.90 2.81 11.77
CA GLN A 94 6.91 4.25 12.00
C GLN A 94 5.53 4.90 11.92
N ALA A 95 4.56 4.23 11.31
CA ALA A 95 3.19 4.74 11.27
C ALA A 95 2.61 4.79 12.68
N GLY A 96 2.06 5.93 13.06
CA GLY A 96 1.56 6.17 14.41
C GLY A 96 2.64 6.61 15.41
N MET A 97 3.90 6.74 14.96
CA MET A 97 5.02 7.17 15.79
C MET A 97 5.46 8.57 15.38
N PRO A 98 6.18 9.29 16.25
CA PRO A 98 6.72 10.61 15.90
C PRO A 98 7.62 10.51 14.66
N GLY A 99 7.40 11.42 13.71
CA GLY A 99 8.15 11.42 12.44
C GLY A 99 7.54 10.57 11.36
N GLY A 100 6.54 9.73 11.68
CA GLY A 100 5.79 8.95 10.71
C GLY A 100 4.37 9.49 10.50
N PRO A 101 3.66 8.98 9.50
CA PRO A 101 2.25 9.35 9.32
C PRO A 101 1.42 8.83 10.49
N SER A 102 0.33 9.53 10.82
CA SER A 102 -0.61 9.02 11.81
C SER A 102 -1.23 7.71 11.32
N GLU A 103 -1.77 6.92 12.24
CA GLU A 103 -2.50 5.71 11.86
C GLU A 103 -3.68 6.04 10.94
N GLU A 104 -4.39 7.13 11.25
CA GLU A 104 -5.50 7.59 10.41
C GLU A 104 -5.04 7.91 8.99
N LEU A 105 -3.93 8.64 8.83
CA LEU A 105 -3.39 8.95 7.51
C LEU A 105 -2.95 7.67 6.79
N ALA A 106 -2.28 6.75 7.48
CA ALA A 106 -1.86 5.49 6.88
C ALA A 106 -3.06 4.70 6.35
N LEU A 107 -4.16 4.66 7.09
CA LEU A 107 -5.38 3.99 6.65
C LEU A 107 -6.05 4.72 5.48
N ASP A 108 -6.04 6.06 5.50
CA ASP A 108 -6.56 6.85 4.37
C ASP A 108 -5.74 6.61 3.09
N LEU A 109 -4.43 6.41 3.22
CA LEU A 109 -3.58 6.07 2.08
C LEU A 109 -3.92 4.68 1.51
N CYS A 110 -4.33 3.74 2.35
CA CYS A 110 -4.86 2.45 1.89
C CYS A 110 -6.10 2.65 1.03
N ASP A 111 -7.03 3.49 1.48
CA ASP A 111 -8.26 3.79 0.73
C ASP A 111 -7.95 4.48 -0.60
N MET A 112 -7.01 5.41 -0.60
CA MET A 112 -6.56 6.10 -1.81
C MET A 112 -5.99 5.11 -2.83
N SER A 113 -5.14 4.20 -2.38
CA SER A 113 -4.55 3.19 -3.26
C SER A 113 -5.62 2.33 -3.93
N TYR A 114 -6.59 1.86 -3.15
CA TYR A 114 -7.72 1.11 -3.70
C TYR A 114 -8.45 1.93 -4.77
N ARG A 115 -8.81 3.18 -4.46
CA ARG A 115 -9.55 4.04 -5.40
C ARG A 115 -8.80 4.27 -6.70
N LEU A 116 -7.49 4.49 -6.62
CA LEU A 116 -6.66 4.73 -7.81
C LEU A 116 -6.65 3.50 -8.72
N VAL A 117 -6.48 2.31 -8.15
CA VAL A 117 -6.44 1.08 -8.93
C VAL A 117 -7.85 0.74 -9.44
N PHE A 118 -8.87 0.84 -8.60
CA PHE A 118 -10.27 0.60 -8.99
C PHE A 118 -10.68 1.48 -10.18
N SER A 119 -10.28 2.76 -10.17
CA SER A 119 -10.64 3.71 -11.24
C SER A 119 -10.04 3.34 -12.59
N LYS A 120 -9.00 2.50 -12.62
CA LYS A 120 -8.37 2.02 -13.86
C LYS A 120 -8.98 0.74 -14.39
N LEU A 121 -9.88 0.11 -13.64
CA LEU A 121 -10.62 -1.07 -14.12
C LEU A 121 -11.62 -0.63 -15.18
N THR A 122 -12.06 -1.59 -16.03
CA THR A 122 -13.12 -1.29 -17.00
C THR A 122 -14.42 -0.93 -16.27
N LYS A 123 -15.27 -0.16 -16.92
CA LYS A 123 -16.57 0.20 -16.34
C LYS A 123 -17.41 -1.03 -16.02
N ARG A 124 -17.30 -2.06 -16.86
CA ARG A 124 -17.99 -3.34 -16.64
C ARG A 124 -17.51 -3.99 -15.32
N MET A 125 -16.20 -4.08 -15.12
CA MET A 125 -15.64 -4.66 -13.89
C MET A 125 -16.03 -3.85 -12.66
N GLN A 126 -15.98 -2.51 -12.76
CA GLN A 126 -16.41 -1.66 -11.66
C GLN A 126 -17.85 -1.94 -11.26
N ARG A 127 -18.76 -2.08 -12.24
CA ARG A 127 -20.16 -2.40 -11.98
C ARG A 127 -20.32 -3.78 -11.36
N GLU A 128 -19.62 -4.78 -11.88
CA GLU A 128 -19.70 -6.15 -11.36
C GLU A 128 -19.25 -6.20 -9.89
N ILE A 129 -18.17 -5.52 -9.56
CA ILE A 129 -17.65 -5.44 -8.18
C ILE A 129 -18.68 -4.75 -7.28
N ALA A 130 -19.24 -3.63 -7.71
CA ALA A 130 -20.25 -2.89 -6.93
C ALA A 130 -21.50 -3.71 -6.68
N GLU A 131 -21.94 -4.51 -7.66
CA GLU A 131 -23.15 -5.33 -7.56
C GLU A 131 -22.98 -6.54 -6.62
N THR A 132 -21.74 -7.03 -6.45
CA THR A 132 -21.46 -8.20 -5.62
C THR A 132 -21.04 -7.85 -4.19
N SER A 133 -20.99 -6.59 -3.87
CA SER A 133 -20.49 -6.11 -2.57
C SER A 133 -21.59 -5.91 -1.55
#